data_4eccb0e8919309475af200e9dbc7f415
#
_entry.id   4eccb0e8919309475af200e9dbc7f415
#
_cell.length_a   1.000
_cell.length_b   1.000
_cell.length_c   1.000
_cell.angle_alpha   90.00
_cell.angle_beta   90.00
_cell.angle_gamma   90.00
#
_symmetry.space_group_name_H-M   'P 1'
#
loop_
_entity.id
_entity.type
_entity.pdbx_description
1 polymer ?
#
loop_
_entity_poly.entity_id
_entity_poly.type
_entity_poly.pdbx_seq_one_letter_code
_entity_poly.pdbx_strand_id
1 'polypeptide(L)'
;MKYYLNNPLSNNGIKKKLPEDCKIIDATTIDYNDFFDNLKPEDEVVMVGGDGTLNHLVNHYDCSKLKNNVYLYANGSGDDFLHDIGESKDKEVLINKYLVNLPIVHVNGKEVKYLNNMSFGLDGYCCEEADRIKAKTPKKKINYSGIAIKGLLFKFKPKHAWINVDGKEYEFDNVWLAPTMHGRYVGGGMKMAPGQDRFSDTLTLVIYTSKSKIKSLMLFPSIFKGEHVKNTDVVKQFTGKKISVRFDKPCAVQIDGDTVLDVIEYSTELK
;
A
#
# COMPACT_ATOMS: atom_id res chain seq x y z
N MET A 1 -28.81 10.42 -6.21
CA MET A 1 -28.09 11.52 -5.49
C MET A 1 -26.60 11.23 -5.51
N LYS A 2 -25.72 12.26 -5.31
CA LYS A 2 -24.26 12.04 -5.27
C LYS A 2 -23.73 12.37 -3.88
N TYR A 3 -23.07 11.39 -3.25
CA TYR A 3 -22.54 11.49 -1.89
C TYR A 3 -21.02 11.57 -1.95
N TYR A 4 -20.43 12.51 -1.21
CA TYR A 4 -18.98 12.65 -1.08
C TYR A 4 -18.55 12.18 0.32
N LEU A 5 -17.94 11.00 0.38
CA LEU A 5 -17.36 10.46 1.60
C LEU A 5 -15.95 11.03 1.76
N ASN A 6 -15.86 12.12 2.51
CA ASN A 6 -14.62 12.87 2.69
C ASN A 6 -13.85 12.37 3.91
N ASN A 7 -12.59 12.02 3.72
CA ASN A 7 -11.69 11.76 4.83
C ASN A 7 -10.96 13.07 5.23
N PRO A 8 -11.33 13.71 6.34
CA PRO A 8 -10.74 14.98 6.76
C PRO A 8 -9.28 14.86 7.20
N LEU A 9 -8.78 13.65 7.45
CA LEU A 9 -7.40 13.37 7.86
C LEU A 9 -6.48 13.15 6.65
N SER A 10 -7.05 12.97 5.45
CA SER A 10 -6.26 12.77 4.24
C SER A 10 -5.40 14.00 3.92
N ASN A 11 -4.27 13.79 3.23
CA ASN A 11 -3.33 14.84 2.81
C ASN A 11 -2.95 15.83 3.93
N ASN A 12 -2.73 15.31 5.15
CA ASN A 12 -2.45 16.13 6.35
C ASN A 12 -3.54 17.20 6.65
N GLY A 13 -4.80 16.89 6.35
CA GLY A 13 -5.94 17.80 6.58
C GLY A 13 -6.10 18.91 5.53
N ILE A 14 -5.36 18.85 4.42
CA ILE A 14 -5.54 19.79 3.31
C ILE A 14 -6.87 19.47 2.62
N LYS A 15 -7.79 20.43 2.67
CA LYS A 15 -9.13 20.27 2.08
C LYS A 15 -9.07 20.35 0.56
N LYS A 16 -9.70 19.39 -0.10
CA LYS A 16 -10.00 19.46 -1.53
C LYS A 16 -11.29 20.28 -1.73
N LYS A 17 -11.34 21.11 -2.78
CA LYS A 17 -12.55 21.83 -3.14
C LYS A 17 -13.57 20.83 -3.69
N LEU A 18 -14.73 20.75 -3.06
CA LEU A 18 -15.84 19.93 -3.47
C LEU A 18 -16.96 20.80 -4.09
N PRO A 19 -17.89 20.25 -4.89
CA PRO A 19 -19.04 20.97 -5.38
C PRO A 19 -19.89 21.57 -4.23
N GLU A 20 -20.49 22.73 -4.44
CA GLU A 20 -21.24 23.43 -3.39
C GLU A 20 -22.56 22.73 -3.03
N ASP A 21 -23.20 22.08 -4.00
CA ASP A 21 -24.52 21.42 -3.84
C ASP A 21 -24.39 19.90 -3.61
N CYS A 22 -23.29 19.43 -2.98
CA CYS A 22 -23.10 18.01 -2.72
C CYS A 22 -23.34 17.63 -1.25
N LYS A 23 -23.77 16.38 -1.02
CA LYS A 23 -23.91 15.82 0.32
C LYS A 23 -22.55 15.26 0.77
N ILE A 24 -21.92 15.96 1.71
CA ILE A 24 -20.62 15.56 2.27
C ILE A 24 -20.86 14.79 3.57
N ILE A 25 -20.20 13.63 3.70
CA ILE A 25 -20.22 12.77 4.87
C ILE A 25 -18.76 12.51 5.28
N ASP A 26 -18.50 12.45 6.58
CA ASP A 26 -17.17 12.11 7.11
C ASP A 26 -16.93 10.60 6.98
N ALA A 27 -15.97 10.23 6.16
CA ALA A 27 -15.61 8.84 5.90
C ALA A 27 -14.96 8.14 7.10
N THR A 28 -14.56 8.88 8.13
CA THR A 28 -13.90 8.32 9.33
C THR A 28 -14.89 7.91 10.43
N THR A 29 -16.15 8.34 10.31
CA THR A 29 -17.19 8.11 11.34
C THR A 29 -18.36 7.28 10.82
N ILE A 30 -18.40 6.99 9.53
CA ILE A 30 -19.50 6.27 8.88
C ILE A 30 -19.40 4.76 9.12
N ASP A 31 -20.54 4.11 9.33
CA ASP A 31 -20.66 2.67 9.12
C ASP A 31 -20.94 2.42 7.63
N TYR A 32 -19.99 1.79 6.94
CA TYR A 32 -20.13 1.54 5.50
C TYR A 32 -21.25 0.57 5.16
N ASN A 33 -21.52 -0.44 6.02
CA ASN A 33 -22.60 -1.39 5.75
C ASN A 33 -23.94 -0.68 5.82
N ASP A 34 -24.20 0.07 6.89
CA ASP A 34 -25.43 0.84 7.04
C ASP A 34 -25.56 1.88 5.90
N PHE A 35 -24.48 2.54 5.54
CA PHE A 35 -24.49 3.54 4.46
C PHE A 35 -24.85 2.93 3.09
N PHE A 36 -24.12 1.90 2.64
CA PHE A 36 -24.33 1.32 1.30
C PHE A 36 -25.65 0.55 1.19
N ASP A 37 -26.10 -0.09 2.28
CA ASP A 37 -27.37 -0.83 2.30
C ASP A 37 -28.61 0.10 2.18
N ASN A 38 -28.47 1.37 2.59
CA ASN A 38 -29.53 2.37 2.50
C ASN A 38 -29.50 3.24 1.24
N LEU A 39 -28.52 3.04 0.34
CA LEU A 39 -28.47 3.78 -0.94
C LEU A 39 -29.52 3.29 -1.95
N LYS A 40 -30.02 4.21 -2.73
CA LYS A 40 -30.83 3.88 -3.91
C LYS A 40 -29.93 3.43 -5.07
N PRO A 41 -30.44 2.59 -5.99
CA PRO A 41 -29.64 2.11 -7.11
C PRO A 41 -29.03 3.20 -8.01
N GLU A 42 -29.71 4.35 -8.11
CA GLU A 42 -29.26 5.51 -8.89
C GLU A 42 -28.29 6.45 -8.15
N ASP A 43 -28.03 6.19 -6.86
CA ASP A 43 -27.08 7.00 -6.08
C ASP A 43 -25.64 6.71 -6.47
N GLU A 44 -24.81 7.74 -6.46
CA GLU A 44 -23.37 7.64 -6.73
C GLU A 44 -22.58 8.01 -5.47
N VAL A 45 -21.43 7.39 -5.28
CA VAL A 45 -20.55 7.62 -4.14
C VAL A 45 -19.18 8.08 -4.62
N VAL A 46 -18.66 9.14 -4.06
CA VAL A 46 -17.32 9.66 -4.33
C VAL A 46 -16.49 9.57 -3.06
N MET A 47 -15.49 8.69 -3.06
CA MET A 47 -14.50 8.61 -2.00
C MET A 47 -13.52 9.77 -2.17
N VAL A 48 -13.44 10.67 -1.19
CA VAL A 48 -12.51 11.81 -1.20
C VAL A 48 -11.38 11.53 -0.23
N GLY A 49 -10.25 11.09 -0.75
CA GLY A 49 -9.12 10.65 0.07
C GLY A 49 -7.98 10.09 -0.76
N GLY A 50 -7.06 9.38 -0.15
CA GLY A 50 -5.96 8.66 -0.79
C GLY A 50 -6.07 7.15 -0.61
N ASP A 51 -4.94 6.45 -0.85
CA ASP A 51 -4.83 5.00 -0.76
C ASP A 51 -5.33 4.45 0.58
N GLY A 52 -4.98 5.09 1.71
CA GLY A 52 -5.47 4.69 3.03
C GLY A 52 -6.99 4.80 3.21
N THR A 53 -7.65 5.75 2.53
CA THR A 53 -9.11 5.85 2.56
C THR A 53 -9.77 4.70 1.81
N LEU A 54 -9.18 4.29 0.69
CA LEU A 54 -9.63 3.10 -0.05
C LEU A 54 -9.35 1.81 0.73
N ASN A 55 -8.17 1.71 1.34
CA ASN A 55 -7.82 0.56 2.18
C ASN A 55 -8.81 0.41 3.34
N HIS A 56 -9.19 1.51 3.98
CA HIS A 56 -10.21 1.50 5.02
C HIS A 56 -11.56 0.99 4.48
N LEU A 57 -12.02 1.46 3.33
CA LEU A 57 -13.27 0.99 2.72
C LEU A 57 -13.26 -0.53 2.49
N VAL A 58 -12.23 -1.07 1.82
CA VAL A 58 -12.20 -2.50 1.44
C VAL A 58 -12.03 -3.46 2.62
N ASN A 59 -11.57 -2.95 3.76
CA ASN A 59 -11.46 -3.72 5.00
C ASN A 59 -12.70 -3.60 5.91
N HIS A 60 -13.62 -2.65 5.66
CA HIS A 60 -14.83 -2.45 6.47
C HIS A 60 -16.12 -2.69 5.69
N TYR A 61 -16.03 -2.90 4.37
CA TYR A 61 -17.17 -3.23 3.52
C TYR A 61 -16.81 -4.33 2.51
N ASP A 62 -17.74 -5.25 2.30
CA ASP A 62 -17.61 -6.25 1.24
C ASP A 62 -17.94 -5.62 -0.12
N CYS A 63 -16.92 -5.10 -0.79
CA CYS A 63 -17.08 -4.39 -2.06
C CYS A 63 -17.62 -5.26 -3.21
N SER A 64 -17.70 -6.59 -3.07
CA SER A 64 -18.40 -7.44 -4.05
C SER A 64 -19.91 -7.22 -4.05
N LYS A 65 -20.47 -6.63 -2.99
CA LYS A 65 -21.90 -6.30 -2.85
C LYS A 65 -22.26 -4.92 -3.39
N LEU A 66 -21.28 -4.13 -3.85
CA LEU A 66 -21.53 -2.78 -4.38
C LEU A 66 -22.48 -2.82 -5.58
N LYS A 67 -23.61 -2.12 -5.45
CA LYS A 67 -24.61 -1.92 -6.52
C LYS A 67 -24.48 -0.55 -7.17
N ASN A 68 -23.86 0.39 -6.46
CA ASN A 68 -23.71 1.78 -6.85
C ASN A 68 -22.36 2.03 -7.50
N ASN A 69 -22.27 3.04 -8.35
CA ASN A 69 -20.99 3.52 -8.85
C ASN A 69 -20.21 4.22 -7.73
N VAL A 70 -19.01 3.77 -7.51
CA VAL A 70 -18.06 4.33 -6.55
C VAL A 70 -16.89 4.96 -7.31
N TYR A 71 -16.68 6.25 -7.06
CA TYR A 71 -15.60 7.02 -7.66
C TYR A 71 -14.55 7.37 -6.61
N LEU A 72 -13.31 7.53 -7.04
CA LEU A 72 -12.24 8.15 -6.27
C LEU A 72 -12.02 9.58 -6.78
N TYR A 73 -12.09 10.56 -5.88
CA TYR A 73 -11.59 11.91 -6.09
C TYR A 73 -10.39 12.12 -5.18
N ALA A 74 -9.21 11.85 -5.71
CA ALA A 74 -8.02 11.70 -4.90
C ALA A 74 -7.64 12.98 -4.16
N ASN A 75 -7.40 12.83 -2.87
CA ASN A 75 -6.84 13.82 -1.96
C ASN A 75 -5.77 13.17 -1.05
N GLY A 76 -4.98 12.28 -1.62
CA GLY A 76 -3.86 11.61 -0.95
C GLY A 76 -2.54 12.34 -1.13
N SER A 77 -1.53 11.93 -0.40
CA SER A 77 -0.15 12.45 -0.54
C SER A 77 0.71 11.58 -1.45
N GLY A 78 0.38 10.31 -1.65
CA GLY A 78 1.13 9.35 -2.46
C GLY A 78 0.47 9.02 -3.79
N ASP A 79 -0.83 8.74 -3.74
CA ASP A 79 -1.67 8.39 -4.89
C ASP A 79 -1.13 7.22 -5.73
N ASP A 80 -0.51 6.22 -5.07
CA ASP A 80 0.10 5.05 -5.72
C ASP A 80 -0.91 4.25 -6.53
N PHE A 81 -2.15 4.14 -6.03
CA PHE A 81 -3.26 3.52 -6.75
C PHE A 81 -3.56 4.22 -8.08
N LEU A 82 -3.67 5.56 -8.09
CA LEU A 82 -3.92 6.31 -9.32
C LEU A 82 -2.76 6.24 -10.31
N HIS A 83 -1.52 6.30 -9.81
CA HIS A 83 -0.33 6.09 -10.64
C HIS A 83 -0.37 4.72 -11.32
N ASP A 84 -0.83 3.70 -10.60
CA ASP A 84 -0.89 2.34 -11.11
C ASP A 84 -1.94 2.17 -12.21
N ILE A 85 -3.11 2.77 -12.05
CA ILE A 85 -4.18 2.69 -13.05
C ILE A 85 -4.07 3.73 -14.17
N GLY A 86 -3.05 4.62 -14.12
CA GLY A 86 -2.79 5.63 -15.14
C GLY A 86 -3.78 6.79 -15.17
N GLU A 87 -4.37 7.12 -14.02
CA GLU A 87 -5.42 8.14 -13.91
C GLU A 87 -4.93 9.41 -13.19
N SER A 88 -5.60 10.54 -13.48
CA SER A 88 -5.30 11.82 -12.85
C SER A 88 -6.08 12.02 -11.55
N LYS A 89 -5.44 12.67 -10.57
CA LYS A 89 -6.06 13.10 -9.32
C LYS A 89 -7.02 14.29 -9.45
N ASP A 90 -7.09 14.92 -10.62
CA ASP A 90 -7.87 16.14 -10.85
C ASP A 90 -9.33 15.84 -11.27
N LYS A 91 -9.68 14.58 -11.41
CA LYS A 91 -11.03 14.13 -11.78
C LYS A 91 -11.51 12.99 -10.88
N GLU A 92 -12.81 12.75 -10.92
CA GLU A 92 -13.42 11.57 -10.32
C GLU A 92 -13.19 10.35 -11.23
N VAL A 93 -12.68 9.27 -10.66
CA VAL A 93 -12.34 8.04 -11.38
C VAL A 93 -13.21 6.90 -10.87
N LEU A 94 -13.95 6.23 -11.74
CA LEU A 94 -14.77 5.07 -11.38
C LEU A 94 -13.86 3.90 -10.96
N ILE A 95 -14.08 3.39 -9.74
CA ILE A 95 -13.15 2.44 -9.14
C ILE A 95 -13.73 1.07 -8.78
N ASN A 96 -15.01 0.79 -9.01
CA ASN A 96 -15.67 -0.46 -8.60
C ASN A 96 -14.86 -1.71 -8.95
N LYS A 97 -14.36 -1.82 -10.19
CA LYS A 97 -13.61 -2.98 -10.66
C LYS A 97 -12.28 -3.22 -9.94
N TYR A 98 -11.76 -2.22 -9.25
CA TYR A 98 -10.50 -2.29 -8.51
C TYR A 98 -10.68 -2.61 -7.02
N LEU A 99 -11.92 -2.64 -6.53
CA LEU A 99 -12.24 -2.87 -5.12
C LEU A 99 -12.61 -4.33 -4.81
N VAL A 100 -12.54 -5.19 -5.82
CA VAL A 100 -12.87 -6.62 -5.73
C VAL A 100 -11.65 -7.47 -6.06
N ASN A 101 -11.68 -8.75 -5.68
CA ASN A 101 -10.57 -9.70 -5.92
C ASN A 101 -9.22 -9.18 -5.38
N LEU A 102 -9.26 -8.57 -4.19
CA LEU A 102 -8.09 -8.04 -3.53
C LEU A 102 -7.33 -9.15 -2.80
N PRO A 103 -5.99 -9.08 -2.76
CA PRO A 103 -5.20 -10.00 -1.96
C PRO A 103 -5.48 -9.80 -0.48
N ILE A 104 -5.35 -10.90 0.26
CA ILE A 104 -5.49 -10.94 1.71
C ILE A 104 -4.13 -11.29 2.30
N VAL A 105 -3.70 -10.52 3.29
CA VAL A 105 -2.54 -10.85 4.12
C VAL A 105 -2.98 -11.38 5.47
N HIS A 106 -2.34 -12.47 5.90
CA HIS A 106 -2.45 -13.06 7.22
C HIS A 106 -1.22 -12.68 8.03
N VAL A 107 -1.41 -11.88 9.06
CA VAL A 107 -0.33 -11.34 9.90
C VAL A 107 -0.77 -11.20 11.35
N ASN A 108 0.02 -11.69 12.30
CA ASN A 108 -0.29 -11.63 13.75
C ASN A 108 -1.72 -12.09 14.09
N GLY A 109 -2.22 -13.14 13.41
CA GLY A 109 -3.57 -13.70 13.61
C GLY A 109 -4.71 -12.86 13.04
N LYS A 110 -4.41 -11.85 12.23
CA LYS A 110 -5.41 -11.01 11.54
C LYS A 110 -5.37 -11.23 10.04
N GLU A 111 -6.51 -11.01 9.40
CA GLU A 111 -6.66 -10.95 7.94
C GLU A 111 -6.92 -9.51 7.52
N VAL A 112 -6.14 -8.99 6.57
CA VAL A 112 -6.27 -7.63 6.07
C VAL A 112 -6.16 -7.65 4.54
N LYS A 113 -7.09 -6.99 3.86
CA LYS A 113 -7.01 -6.75 2.42
C LYS A 113 -6.08 -5.57 2.12
N TYR A 114 -5.41 -5.61 0.97
CA TYR A 114 -4.63 -4.46 0.52
C TYR A 114 -4.82 -4.20 -0.99
N LEU A 115 -4.72 -2.92 -1.38
CA LEU A 115 -4.91 -2.48 -2.76
C LEU A 115 -3.60 -2.48 -3.56
N ASN A 116 -2.52 -1.99 -2.95
CA ASN A 116 -1.28 -1.74 -3.66
C ASN A 116 -0.18 -2.71 -3.29
N ASN A 117 0.14 -2.78 -2.01
CA ASN A 117 1.23 -3.62 -1.54
C ASN A 117 1.25 -3.83 -0.02
N MET A 118 1.98 -4.84 0.39
CA MET A 118 2.43 -4.99 1.76
C MET A 118 3.93 -5.31 1.78
N SER A 119 4.65 -4.94 2.82
CA SER A 119 6.10 -5.06 2.80
C SER A 119 6.73 -5.25 4.16
N PHE A 120 7.73 -6.15 4.20
CA PHE A 120 8.69 -6.31 5.28
C PHE A 120 9.94 -5.45 5.08
N GLY A 121 10.58 -5.06 6.19
CA GLY A 121 11.93 -4.54 6.20
C GLY A 121 12.01 -3.03 6.33
N LEU A 122 12.87 -2.40 5.52
CA LEU A 122 13.13 -0.96 5.56
C LEU A 122 11.85 -0.14 5.33
N ASP A 123 10.93 -0.64 4.55
CA ASP A 123 9.65 -0.03 4.24
C ASP A 123 8.74 0.02 5.49
N GLY A 124 8.57 -1.12 6.18
CA GLY A 124 7.88 -1.16 7.49
C GLY A 124 8.53 -0.26 8.52
N TYR A 125 9.87 -0.23 8.60
CA TYR A 125 10.60 0.71 9.44
C TYR A 125 10.28 2.17 9.11
N CYS A 126 10.13 2.51 7.82
CA CYS A 126 9.79 3.88 7.42
C CYS A 126 8.39 4.28 7.92
N CYS A 127 7.43 3.37 7.85
CA CYS A 127 6.07 3.62 8.35
C CYS A 127 6.06 3.74 9.88
N GLU A 128 6.72 2.83 10.61
CA GLU A 128 6.87 2.90 12.07
C GLU A 128 7.50 4.23 12.52
N GLU A 129 8.59 4.65 11.87
CA GLU A 129 9.25 5.91 12.21
C GLU A 129 8.37 7.13 11.87
N ALA A 130 7.63 7.07 10.77
CA ALA A 130 6.66 8.10 10.38
C ALA A 130 5.56 8.25 11.44
N ASP A 131 5.01 7.14 11.92
CA ASP A 131 3.98 7.13 12.97
C ASP A 131 4.52 7.67 14.29
N ARG A 132 5.77 7.31 14.65
CA ARG A 132 6.45 7.87 15.83
C ARG A 132 6.65 9.39 15.72
N ILE A 133 6.94 9.91 14.53
CA ILE A 133 7.07 11.35 14.30
C ILE A 133 5.71 12.03 14.37
N LYS A 134 4.66 11.47 13.77
CA LYS A 134 3.29 11.99 13.81
C LYS A 134 2.76 12.05 15.25
N ALA A 135 3.00 11.01 16.04
CA ALA A 135 2.58 10.98 17.45
C ALA A 135 3.20 12.12 18.28
N LYS A 136 4.46 12.51 18.00
CA LYS A 136 5.15 13.61 18.67
C LYS A 136 4.81 14.98 18.08
N THR A 137 4.54 15.05 16.80
CA THR A 137 4.35 16.29 16.05
C THR A 137 3.28 16.10 14.96
N PRO A 138 1.98 16.08 15.33
CA PRO A 138 0.89 15.66 14.43
C PRO A 138 0.78 16.46 13.11
N LYS A 139 1.18 17.75 13.12
CA LYS A 139 1.10 18.61 11.92
C LYS A 139 2.37 18.60 11.06
N LYS A 140 3.38 17.81 11.43
CA LYS A 140 4.64 17.78 10.68
C LYS A 140 4.49 16.96 9.41
N LYS A 141 4.85 17.55 8.26
CA LYS A 141 4.93 16.79 6.99
C LYS A 141 6.03 15.73 7.08
N ILE A 142 5.72 14.50 6.77
CA ILE A 142 6.65 13.38 6.81
C ILE A 142 7.50 13.36 5.54
N ASN A 143 8.81 13.28 5.72
CA ASN A 143 9.77 13.07 4.64
C ASN A 143 10.18 11.59 4.61
N TYR A 144 9.39 10.75 3.94
CA TYR A 144 9.64 9.32 3.84
C TYR A 144 10.98 8.98 3.19
N SER A 145 11.39 9.70 2.14
CA SER A 145 12.71 9.50 1.51
C SER A 145 13.86 9.77 2.47
N GLY A 146 13.76 10.83 3.28
CA GLY A 146 14.75 11.14 4.32
C GLY A 146 14.81 10.05 5.41
N ILE A 147 13.66 9.51 5.82
CA ILE A 147 13.58 8.39 6.77
C ILE A 147 14.21 7.14 6.17
N ALA A 148 13.92 6.81 4.91
CA ALA A 148 14.46 5.66 4.22
C ALA A 148 15.99 5.72 4.09
N ILE A 149 16.54 6.86 3.67
CA ILE A 149 17.98 7.08 3.56
C ILE A 149 18.66 6.97 4.95
N LYS A 150 18.09 7.61 5.97
CA LYS A 150 18.61 7.52 7.35
C LYS A 150 18.51 6.09 7.89
N GLY A 151 17.41 5.41 7.60
CA GLY A 151 17.21 3.99 7.94
C GLY A 151 18.27 3.12 7.31
N LEU A 152 18.45 3.22 5.99
CA LEU A 152 19.45 2.47 5.21
C LEU A 152 20.86 2.65 5.75
N LEU A 153 21.25 3.90 6.03
CA LEU A 153 22.62 4.19 6.42
C LEU A 153 22.95 3.85 7.89
N PHE A 154 22.00 4.11 8.82
CA PHE A 154 22.35 4.16 10.24
C PHE A 154 21.46 3.33 11.17
N LYS A 155 20.21 3.06 10.82
CA LYS A 155 19.20 2.56 11.78
C LYS A 155 18.75 1.14 11.50
N PHE A 156 18.40 0.84 10.26
CA PHE A 156 17.91 -0.48 9.88
C PHE A 156 19.09 -1.42 9.61
N LYS A 157 18.95 -2.67 10.02
CA LYS A 157 19.87 -3.76 9.70
C LYS A 157 19.15 -4.76 8.82
N PRO A 158 19.74 -5.17 7.69
CA PRO A 158 19.12 -6.18 6.84
C PRO A 158 18.96 -7.48 7.60
N LYS A 159 17.96 -8.26 7.19
CA LYS A 159 17.54 -9.49 7.83
C LYS A 159 17.90 -10.70 6.97
N HIS A 160 17.93 -11.86 7.60
CA HIS A 160 17.82 -13.12 6.88
C HIS A 160 16.35 -13.43 6.63
N ALA A 161 16.00 -13.92 5.43
CA ALA A 161 14.62 -14.18 5.03
C ALA A 161 14.44 -15.57 4.44
N TRP A 162 13.37 -16.25 4.85
CA TRP A 162 12.84 -17.45 4.22
C TRP A 162 11.55 -17.06 3.48
N ILE A 163 11.42 -17.55 2.27
CA ILE A 163 10.35 -17.18 1.34
C ILE A 163 9.75 -18.43 0.78
N ASN A 164 8.43 -18.48 0.70
CA ASN A 164 7.73 -19.52 -0.04
C ASN A 164 6.81 -18.86 -1.06
N VAL A 165 6.90 -19.30 -2.31
CA VAL A 165 6.05 -18.85 -3.41
C VAL A 165 5.45 -20.09 -4.06
N ASP A 166 4.14 -20.27 -3.87
CA ASP A 166 3.37 -21.42 -4.40
C ASP A 166 4.00 -22.78 -4.07
N GLY A 167 4.52 -22.93 -2.84
CA GLY A 167 5.17 -24.14 -2.35
C GLY A 167 6.68 -24.25 -2.65
N LYS A 168 7.24 -23.32 -3.45
CA LYS A 168 8.67 -23.30 -3.72
C LYS A 168 9.40 -22.40 -2.73
N GLU A 169 10.41 -22.95 -2.06
CA GLU A 169 11.16 -22.28 -1.00
C GLU A 169 12.44 -21.62 -1.52
N TYR A 170 12.76 -20.47 -0.92
CA TYR A 170 13.95 -19.69 -1.20
C TYR A 170 14.47 -19.08 0.11
N GLU A 171 15.76 -18.81 0.16
CA GLU A 171 16.44 -18.25 1.32
C GLU A 171 17.41 -17.14 0.88
N PHE A 172 17.40 -16.02 1.60
CA PHE A 172 18.23 -14.86 1.29
C PHE A 172 18.83 -14.22 2.53
N ASP A 173 20.11 -13.91 2.45
CA ASP A 173 20.82 -13.07 3.40
C ASP A 173 20.74 -11.59 3.02
N ASN A 174 20.91 -10.73 4.02
CA ASN A 174 21.02 -9.28 3.84
C ASN A 174 19.84 -8.66 3.10
N VAL A 175 18.64 -9.11 3.42
CA VAL A 175 17.39 -8.58 2.87
C VAL A 175 17.05 -7.24 3.54
N TRP A 176 16.98 -6.20 2.74
CA TRP A 176 16.64 -4.85 3.17
C TRP A 176 15.14 -4.59 3.15
N LEU A 177 14.46 -5.12 2.13
CA LEU A 177 13.01 -5.05 1.99
C LEU A 177 12.49 -6.21 1.13
N ALA A 178 11.24 -6.57 1.38
CA ALA A 178 10.54 -7.66 0.72
C ALA A 178 9.07 -7.29 0.48
N PRO A 179 8.77 -6.31 -0.41
CA PRO A 179 7.41 -5.96 -0.76
C PRO A 179 6.75 -7.04 -1.61
N THR A 180 5.52 -7.40 -1.24
CA THR A 180 4.60 -8.16 -2.08
C THR A 180 3.60 -7.19 -2.70
N MET A 181 3.63 -7.12 -4.01
CA MET A 181 2.97 -6.12 -4.83
C MET A 181 1.74 -6.68 -5.51
N HIS A 182 0.60 -5.97 -5.39
CA HIS A 182 -0.60 -6.15 -6.18
C HIS A 182 -0.73 -5.06 -7.25
N GLY A 183 -0.30 -3.84 -6.94
CA GLY A 183 -0.04 -2.77 -7.90
C GLY A 183 1.45 -2.65 -8.23
N ARG A 184 1.82 -1.75 -9.13
CA ARG A 184 3.21 -1.50 -9.54
C ARG A 184 3.95 -0.52 -8.63
N TYR A 185 3.23 0.34 -7.89
CA TYR A 185 3.79 1.49 -7.18
C TYR A 185 3.68 1.39 -5.68
N VAL A 186 4.60 2.01 -4.97
CA VAL A 186 4.65 2.13 -3.51
C VAL A 186 5.31 3.44 -3.09
N GLY A 187 4.91 3.98 -1.94
CA GLY A 187 5.61 5.08 -1.27
C GLY A 187 5.61 6.41 -2.03
N GLY A 188 4.57 6.66 -2.82
CA GLY A 188 4.39 7.91 -3.56
C GLY A 188 5.15 7.96 -4.88
N GLY A 189 4.99 6.93 -5.71
CA GLY A 189 5.47 6.90 -7.09
C GLY A 189 6.73 6.07 -7.33
N MET A 190 7.22 5.31 -6.36
CA MET A 190 8.27 4.32 -6.58
C MET A 190 7.70 3.12 -7.35
N LYS A 191 8.15 2.88 -8.58
CA LYS A 191 7.70 1.79 -9.45
C LYS A 191 8.39 0.48 -9.08
N MET A 192 7.97 -0.13 -7.98
CA MET A 192 8.63 -1.26 -7.33
C MET A 192 8.52 -2.56 -8.13
N ALA A 193 7.37 -2.86 -8.72
CA ALA A 193 7.13 -4.04 -9.56
C ALA A 193 6.63 -3.62 -10.95
N PRO A 194 7.53 -3.18 -11.87
CA PRO A 194 7.13 -2.62 -13.17
C PRO A 194 6.31 -3.58 -14.04
N GLY A 195 6.51 -4.90 -13.87
CA GLY A 195 5.81 -5.95 -14.61
C GLY A 195 4.51 -6.45 -13.96
N GLN A 196 4.15 -5.95 -12.77
CA GLN A 196 2.92 -6.39 -12.11
C GLN A 196 1.69 -5.85 -12.86
N ASP A 197 0.72 -6.73 -13.05
CA ASP A 197 -0.62 -6.37 -13.51
C ASP A 197 -1.62 -6.60 -12.37
N ARG A 198 -2.30 -5.55 -11.95
CA ARG A 198 -3.33 -5.55 -10.90
C ARG A 198 -4.51 -6.50 -11.20
N PHE A 199 -4.74 -6.82 -12.47
CA PHE A 199 -5.80 -7.74 -12.89
C PHE A 199 -5.31 -9.16 -13.13
N SER A 200 -4.01 -9.43 -12.91
CA SER A 200 -3.50 -10.81 -12.94
C SER A 200 -4.00 -11.59 -11.72
N ASP A 201 -3.95 -12.90 -11.82
CA ASP A 201 -4.25 -13.81 -10.71
C ASP A 201 -3.03 -14.12 -9.84
N THR A 202 -1.99 -13.26 -9.92
CA THR A 202 -0.72 -13.43 -9.21
C THR A 202 -0.23 -12.12 -8.61
N LEU A 203 0.59 -12.26 -7.57
CA LEU A 203 1.30 -11.19 -6.88
C LEU A 203 2.79 -11.23 -7.25
N THR A 204 3.46 -10.09 -7.21
CA THR A 204 4.91 -10.02 -7.39
C THR A 204 5.61 -9.68 -6.06
N LEU A 205 6.43 -10.62 -5.56
CA LEU A 205 7.35 -10.37 -4.46
C LEU A 205 8.66 -9.84 -5.02
N VAL A 206 9.12 -8.71 -4.50
CA VAL A 206 10.41 -8.11 -4.84
C VAL A 206 11.33 -8.21 -3.63
N ILE A 207 12.44 -8.95 -3.74
CA ILE A 207 13.44 -9.06 -2.70
C ILE A 207 14.61 -8.15 -3.04
N TYR A 208 14.91 -7.23 -2.15
CA TYR A 208 16.09 -6.38 -2.25
C TYR A 208 17.15 -6.84 -1.25
N THR A 209 18.24 -7.43 -1.75
CA THR A 209 19.33 -7.96 -0.96
C THR A 209 20.65 -7.30 -1.34
N SER A 210 21.42 -6.81 -0.38
CA SER A 210 22.72 -6.18 -0.64
C SER A 210 23.60 -6.16 0.61
N LYS A 211 24.87 -6.52 0.45
CA LYS A 211 25.90 -6.34 1.48
C LYS A 211 26.42 -4.89 1.56
N SER A 212 26.19 -4.09 0.51
CA SER A 212 26.73 -2.72 0.40
C SER A 212 25.64 -1.67 0.52
N LYS A 213 25.67 -0.88 1.58
CA LYS A 213 24.80 0.27 1.78
C LYS A 213 24.97 1.33 0.69
N ILE A 214 26.19 1.52 0.19
CA ILE A 214 26.49 2.49 -0.88
C ILE A 214 25.83 2.04 -2.18
N LYS A 215 25.97 0.76 -2.55
CA LYS A 215 25.30 0.20 -3.73
C LYS A 215 23.77 0.37 -3.62
N SER A 216 23.22 0.11 -2.43
CA SER A 216 21.78 0.30 -2.16
C SER A 216 21.35 1.76 -2.34
N LEU A 217 22.13 2.71 -1.83
CA LEU A 217 21.85 4.14 -1.97
C LEU A 217 21.91 4.61 -3.43
N MET A 218 22.89 4.12 -4.18
CA MET A 218 23.04 4.46 -5.62
C MET A 218 21.90 3.88 -6.47
N LEU A 219 21.34 2.73 -6.08
CA LEU A 219 20.24 2.10 -6.79
C LEU A 219 18.87 2.73 -6.47
N PHE A 220 18.75 3.40 -5.32
CA PHE A 220 17.48 3.95 -4.84
C PHE A 220 16.75 4.85 -5.87
N PRO A 221 17.39 5.81 -6.57
CA PRO A 221 16.71 6.62 -7.58
C PRO A 221 16.14 5.84 -8.76
N SER A 222 16.74 4.68 -9.10
CA SER A 222 16.27 3.86 -10.22
C SER A 222 14.93 3.17 -9.95
N ILE A 223 14.50 3.10 -8.67
CA ILE A 223 13.20 2.53 -8.28
C ILE A 223 12.05 3.37 -8.87
N PHE A 224 12.18 4.70 -8.90
CA PHE A 224 11.14 5.57 -9.46
C PHE A 224 10.88 5.32 -10.94
N LYS A 225 11.89 4.86 -11.68
CA LYS A 225 11.78 4.49 -13.10
C LYS A 225 11.48 3.00 -13.30
N GLY A 226 11.49 2.19 -12.23
CA GLY A 226 11.37 0.74 -12.33
C GLY A 226 12.61 0.05 -12.92
N GLU A 227 13.75 0.74 -13.00
CA GLU A 227 14.97 0.21 -13.61
C GLU A 227 15.82 -0.64 -12.64
N HIS A 228 15.56 -0.55 -11.34
CA HIS A 228 16.22 -1.34 -10.30
C HIS A 228 16.11 -2.84 -10.55
N VAL A 229 15.02 -3.32 -11.14
CA VAL A 229 14.79 -4.75 -11.44
C VAL A 229 15.78 -5.33 -12.45
N LYS A 230 16.49 -4.48 -13.22
CA LYS A 230 17.57 -4.91 -14.12
C LYS A 230 18.83 -5.34 -13.35
N ASN A 231 18.96 -4.95 -12.08
CA ASN A 231 20.10 -5.29 -11.22
C ASN A 231 19.85 -6.62 -10.50
N THR A 232 19.84 -7.71 -11.25
CA THR A 232 19.49 -9.05 -10.76
C THR A 232 20.43 -9.62 -9.69
N ASP A 233 21.60 -9.02 -9.48
CA ASP A 233 22.50 -9.37 -8.36
C ASP A 233 21.90 -8.99 -7.00
N VAL A 234 21.13 -7.90 -6.94
CA VAL A 234 20.60 -7.34 -5.69
C VAL A 234 19.08 -7.34 -5.62
N VAL A 235 18.40 -7.43 -6.76
CA VAL A 235 16.93 -7.44 -6.84
C VAL A 235 16.48 -8.77 -7.43
N LYS A 236 15.65 -9.50 -6.69
CA LYS A 236 15.01 -10.72 -7.15
C LYS A 236 13.51 -10.49 -7.22
N GLN A 237 12.87 -11.07 -8.22
CA GLN A 237 11.41 -11.00 -8.36
C GLN A 237 10.85 -12.42 -8.45
N PHE A 238 9.75 -12.65 -7.77
CA PHE A 238 9.01 -13.90 -7.77
C PHE A 238 7.53 -13.59 -7.98
N THR A 239 6.87 -14.37 -8.79
CA THR A 239 5.45 -14.21 -9.06
C THR A 239 4.71 -15.47 -8.66
N GLY A 240 3.61 -15.33 -7.93
CA GLY A 240 2.82 -16.46 -7.45
C GLY A 240 1.47 -16.01 -6.88
N LYS A 241 0.59 -16.98 -6.65
CA LYS A 241 -0.74 -16.75 -6.04
C LYS A 241 -0.67 -16.68 -4.52
N LYS A 242 0.21 -17.48 -3.92
CA LYS A 242 0.42 -17.54 -2.48
C LYS A 242 1.88 -17.32 -2.16
N ILE A 243 2.13 -16.32 -1.32
CA ILE A 243 3.47 -15.90 -0.95
C ILE A 243 3.55 -15.81 0.57
N SER A 244 4.59 -16.38 1.17
CA SER A 244 4.93 -16.13 2.58
C SER A 244 6.37 -15.65 2.71
N VAL A 245 6.61 -14.78 3.68
CA VAL A 245 7.92 -14.25 4.01
C VAL A 245 8.10 -14.28 5.52
N ARG A 246 9.19 -14.89 5.97
CA ARG A 246 9.61 -14.94 7.37
C ARG A 246 10.99 -14.31 7.51
N PHE A 247 11.17 -13.43 8.48
CA PHE A 247 12.47 -12.88 8.86
C PHE A 247 13.03 -13.56 10.12
N ASP A 248 14.35 -13.54 10.27
CA ASP A 248 15.06 -14.09 11.44
C ASP A 248 14.76 -13.33 12.74
N LYS A 249 14.28 -12.09 12.64
CA LYS A 249 13.94 -11.23 13.79
C LYS A 249 12.71 -10.40 13.48
N PRO A 250 11.88 -10.13 14.50
CA PRO A 250 10.71 -9.28 14.32
C PRO A 250 11.10 -7.90 13.75
N CYS A 251 10.22 -7.37 12.93
CA CYS A 251 10.27 -5.97 12.51
C CYS A 251 8.85 -5.50 12.10
N ALA A 252 8.72 -4.22 11.83
CA ALA A 252 7.49 -3.67 11.34
C ALA A 252 7.22 -4.13 9.90
N VAL A 253 5.94 -4.36 9.61
CA VAL A 253 5.38 -4.54 8.26
C VAL A 253 4.51 -3.34 7.96
N GLN A 254 4.49 -2.90 6.73
CA GLN A 254 3.48 -1.97 6.24
C GLN A 254 2.48 -2.69 5.32
N ILE A 255 1.21 -2.30 5.37
CA ILE A 255 0.12 -2.77 4.51
C ILE A 255 -0.59 -1.53 3.98
N ASP A 256 -0.42 -1.20 2.70
CA ASP A 256 -0.89 0.06 2.08
C ASP A 256 -0.56 1.32 2.90
N GLY A 257 0.57 1.31 3.63
CA GLY A 257 1.03 2.41 4.47
C GLY A 257 0.65 2.30 5.96
N ASP A 258 -0.22 1.38 6.35
CA ASP A 258 -0.54 1.11 7.76
C ASP A 258 0.52 0.18 8.38
N THR A 259 0.94 0.49 9.61
CA THR A 259 2.02 -0.21 10.30
C THR A 259 1.50 -1.34 11.17
N VAL A 260 2.08 -2.54 11.03
CA VAL A 260 1.91 -3.67 11.96
C VAL A 260 3.26 -3.95 12.60
N LEU A 261 3.32 -3.88 13.94
CA LEU A 261 4.56 -4.07 14.71
C LEU A 261 4.81 -5.54 15.06
N ASP A 262 6.06 -5.83 15.40
CA ASP A 262 6.51 -7.12 15.98
C ASP A 262 6.15 -8.35 15.12
N VAL A 263 6.26 -8.20 13.80
CA VAL A 263 5.97 -9.27 12.85
C VAL A 263 7.23 -10.07 12.56
N ILE A 264 7.13 -11.41 12.67
CA ILE A 264 8.18 -12.35 12.23
C ILE A 264 7.86 -12.93 10.86
N GLU A 265 6.58 -13.19 10.59
CA GLU A 265 6.11 -13.86 9.39
C GLU A 265 4.77 -13.30 8.94
N TYR A 266 4.57 -13.26 7.65
CA TYR A 266 3.25 -13.12 7.04
C TYR A 266 3.06 -14.11 5.90
N SER A 267 1.81 -14.38 5.58
CA SER A 267 1.44 -14.98 4.30
C SER A 267 0.38 -14.15 3.60
N THR A 268 0.43 -14.09 2.29
CA THR A 268 -0.59 -13.40 1.49
C THR A 268 -1.00 -14.26 0.32
N GLU A 269 -2.26 -14.13 -0.08
CA GLU A 269 -2.81 -14.86 -1.21
C GLU A 269 -3.81 -14.02 -1.99
N LEU A 270 -3.89 -14.29 -3.27
CA LEU A 270 -4.94 -13.81 -4.17
C LEU A 270 -5.88 -14.99 -4.43
N LYS A 271 -7.16 -14.83 -4.03
CA LYS A 271 -8.19 -15.87 -4.17
C LYS A 271 -8.86 -15.84 -5.52
#